data_231491d200cc5f764d6b761a3c0a7380
#
_entry.id   231491d200cc5f764d6b761a3c0a7380
#
_cell.length_a   1.000
_cell.length_b   1.000
_cell.length_c   1.000
_cell.angle_alpha   90.00
_cell.angle_beta   90.00
_cell.angle_gamma   90.00
#
_symmetry.space_group_name_H-M   'P 1'
#
loop_
_entity.id
_entity.type
_entity.pdbx_description
1 polymer ?
#
loop_
_entity_poly.entity_id
_entity_poly.type
_entity_poly.pdbx_seq_one_letter_code
_entity_poly.pdbx_strand_id
1 'polypeptide(L)'
;MLQLASLSDRMAVERLARQVHALHCQWRPDLYEMPELLYPEERFVDEIRSRSLYIAKLGDTVIGYVLLKIRDSQGIGLVNRRVMVLQEICVEESLRNQGFGKEMVADIHALARAFRCTDLQLGVYPQNDEAVSFYQKCGFTIRSIEMQKKV
;
A
#
# COMPACT_ATOMS: atom_id res chain seq x y z
N MET A 1 -10.87 9.65 -6.44
CA MET A 1 -10.96 9.28 -5.00
C MET A 1 -9.65 9.55 -4.27
N LEU A 2 -8.50 9.10 -4.79
CA LEU A 2 -7.19 9.32 -4.14
C LEU A 2 -6.70 10.76 -4.30
N GLN A 3 -6.24 11.36 -3.23
CA GLN A 3 -5.57 12.65 -3.20
C GLN A 3 -4.32 12.59 -2.32
N LEU A 4 -3.35 13.46 -2.55
CA LEU A 4 -2.16 13.55 -1.68
C LEU A 4 -2.59 13.83 -0.25
N ALA A 5 -1.98 13.11 0.69
CA ALA A 5 -2.17 13.37 2.11
C ALA A 5 -1.53 14.71 2.51
N SER A 6 -2.09 15.33 3.53
CA SER A 6 -1.59 16.53 4.19
C SER A 6 -1.17 16.25 5.63
N LEU A 7 -0.49 17.18 6.26
CA LEU A 7 -0.03 17.00 7.66
C LEU A 7 -1.18 16.74 8.63
N SER A 8 -2.38 17.25 8.35
CA SER A 8 -3.56 17.04 9.19
C SER A 8 -4.13 15.62 9.12
N ASP A 9 -3.75 14.82 8.12
CA ASP A 9 -4.29 13.48 7.93
C ASP A 9 -3.55 12.41 8.75
N ARG A 10 -2.48 12.78 9.48
CA ARG A 10 -1.59 11.84 10.19
C ARG A 10 -2.33 10.86 11.10
N MET A 11 -3.23 11.36 11.94
CA MET A 11 -3.94 10.52 12.90
C MET A 11 -4.93 9.56 12.22
N ALA A 12 -5.53 9.98 11.11
CA ALA A 12 -6.39 9.12 10.31
C ALA A 12 -5.59 7.99 9.64
N VAL A 13 -4.41 8.31 9.09
CA VAL A 13 -3.51 7.31 8.50
C VAL A 13 -2.99 6.36 9.58
N GLU A 14 -2.56 6.86 10.74
CA GLU A 14 -2.13 6.03 11.88
C GLU A 14 -3.23 5.02 12.26
N ARG A 15 -4.46 5.48 12.41
CA ARG A 15 -5.61 4.63 12.77
C ARG A 15 -5.84 3.51 11.74
N LEU A 16 -5.80 3.85 10.45
CA LEU A 16 -5.98 2.89 9.37
C LEU A 16 -4.79 1.93 9.26
N ALA A 17 -3.57 2.43 9.39
CA ALA A 17 -2.37 1.61 9.34
C ALA A 17 -2.36 0.55 10.44
N ARG A 18 -2.84 0.86 11.64
CA ARG A 18 -2.95 -0.11 12.73
C ARG A 18 -3.89 -1.26 12.40
N GLN A 19 -4.94 -1.04 11.62
CA GLN A 19 -5.86 -2.12 11.20
C GLN A 19 -5.13 -3.16 10.33
N VAL A 20 -4.32 -2.72 9.38
CA VAL A 20 -3.54 -3.62 8.52
C VAL A 20 -2.38 -4.27 9.28
N HIS A 21 -1.66 -3.47 10.07
CA HIS A 21 -0.50 -3.96 10.79
C HIS A 21 -0.88 -5.03 11.85
N ALA A 22 -2.05 -4.91 12.45
CA ALA A 22 -2.57 -5.93 13.37
C ALA A 22 -2.72 -7.30 12.69
N LEU A 23 -3.11 -7.34 11.42
CA LEU A 23 -3.16 -8.58 10.65
C LEU A 23 -1.75 -9.15 10.40
N HIS A 24 -0.77 -8.31 10.09
CA HIS A 24 0.62 -8.74 9.93
C HIS A 24 1.18 -9.33 11.25
N CYS A 25 0.91 -8.70 12.38
CA CYS A 25 1.29 -9.23 13.69
C CYS A 25 0.63 -10.59 13.97
N GLN A 26 -0.60 -10.78 13.53
CA GLN A 26 -1.32 -12.04 13.69
C GLN A 26 -0.75 -13.16 12.81
N TRP A 27 -0.43 -12.86 11.54
CA TRP A 27 0.11 -13.85 10.59
C TRP A 27 1.58 -14.18 10.81
N ARG A 28 2.35 -13.18 11.18
CA ARG A 28 3.81 -13.30 11.34
C ARG A 28 4.29 -12.61 12.61
N PRO A 29 3.89 -13.15 13.79
CA PRO A 29 4.34 -12.62 15.09
C PRO A 29 5.85 -12.75 15.30
N ASP A 30 6.53 -13.59 14.49
CA ASP A 30 7.98 -13.70 14.44
C ASP A 30 8.68 -12.54 13.71
N LEU A 31 7.94 -11.76 12.92
CA LEU A 31 8.48 -10.64 12.14
C LEU A 31 7.89 -9.28 12.53
N TYR A 32 6.67 -9.24 13.05
CA TYR A 32 5.94 -8.01 13.30
C TYR A 32 5.49 -7.91 14.75
N GLU A 33 5.66 -6.73 15.31
CA GLU A 33 5.11 -6.31 16.58
C GLU A 33 4.35 -5.00 16.42
N MET A 34 3.39 -4.72 17.30
CA MET A 34 2.64 -3.47 17.27
C MET A 34 3.44 -2.39 18.00
N PRO A 35 3.94 -1.36 17.30
CA PRO A 35 4.65 -0.27 17.92
C PRO A 35 3.70 0.71 18.60
N GLU A 36 4.22 1.66 19.35
CA GLU A 36 3.45 2.79 19.87
C GLU A 36 2.81 3.60 18.74
N LEU A 37 3.60 3.95 17.71
CA LEU A 37 3.15 4.62 16.49
C LEU A 37 3.74 3.95 15.24
N LEU A 38 2.90 3.71 14.24
CA LEU A 38 3.33 3.27 12.90
C LEU A 38 3.79 4.47 12.06
N TYR A 39 3.13 5.62 12.24
CA TYR A 39 3.43 6.88 11.57
C TYR A 39 3.81 7.97 12.59
N PRO A 40 4.97 7.84 13.27
CA PRO A 40 5.52 8.95 14.06
C PRO A 40 5.70 10.18 13.15
N GLU A 41 5.69 11.37 13.75
CA GLU A 41 5.69 12.62 13.00
C GLU A 41 6.80 12.72 11.95
N GLU A 42 8.02 12.34 12.31
CA GLU A 42 9.17 12.36 11.40
C GLU A 42 8.93 11.49 10.14
N ARG A 43 8.52 10.24 10.31
CA ARG A 43 8.18 9.36 9.19
C ARG A 43 7.06 9.95 8.34
N PHE A 44 6.01 10.45 8.97
CA PHE A 44 4.86 11.00 8.26
C PHE A 44 5.24 12.23 7.42
N VAL A 45 6.03 13.15 7.98
CA VAL A 45 6.53 14.32 7.27
C VAL A 45 7.38 13.92 6.07
N ASP A 46 8.23 12.91 6.20
CA ASP A 46 9.06 12.39 5.09
C ASP A 46 8.20 11.82 3.96
N GLU A 47 7.13 11.10 4.28
CA GLU A 47 6.20 10.58 3.27
C GLU A 47 5.40 11.70 2.58
N ILE A 48 5.04 12.75 3.30
CA ILE A 48 4.40 13.93 2.70
C ILE A 48 5.38 14.65 1.76
N ARG A 49 6.62 14.88 2.17
CA ARG A 49 7.65 15.54 1.35
C ARG A 49 7.94 14.76 0.07
N SER A 50 8.03 13.45 0.14
CA SER A 50 8.27 12.57 -1.01
C SER A 50 7.03 12.39 -1.90
N ARG A 51 5.86 12.95 -1.50
CA ARG A 51 4.58 12.81 -2.21
C ARG A 51 4.20 11.35 -2.47
N SER A 52 4.53 10.47 -1.52
CA SER A 52 4.32 9.03 -1.62
C SER A 52 3.02 8.56 -0.95
N LEU A 53 2.44 9.38 -0.08
CA LEU A 53 1.26 9.04 0.70
C LEU A 53 0.00 9.70 0.14
N TYR A 54 -1.00 8.86 -0.16
CA TYR A 54 -2.31 9.30 -0.65
C TYR A 54 -3.40 8.82 0.28
N ILE A 55 -4.49 9.56 0.35
CA ILE A 55 -5.68 9.21 1.12
C ILE A 55 -6.91 9.16 0.23
N ALA A 56 -7.87 8.33 0.62
CA ALA A 56 -9.20 8.30 0.07
C ALA A 56 -10.19 8.91 1.07
N LYS A 57 -11.04 9.81 0.61
CA LYS A 57 -12.07 10.46 1.43
C LYS A 57 -13.47 10.12 0.95
N LEU A 58 -14.37 10.00 1.92
CA LEU A 58 -15.82 10.01 1.70
C LEU A 58 -16.39 11.21 2.47
N GLY A 59 -16.79 12.27 1.74
CA GLY A 59 -16.99 13.57 2.36
C GLY A 59 -15.70 14.07 2.99
N ASP A 60 -15.75 14.47 4.26
CA ASP A 60 -14.59 14.95 5.02
C ASP A 60 -13.84 13.83 5.76
N THR A 61 -14.35 12.59 5.71
CA THR A 61 -13.79 11.46 6.45
C THR A 61 -12.76 10.72 5.61
N VAL A 62 -11.56 10.50 6.15
CA VAL A 62 -10.54 9.63 5.55
C VAL A 62 -10.95 8.18 5.79
N ILE A 63 -11.23 7.46 4.68
CA ILE A 63 -11.69 6.08 4.69
C ILE A 63 -10.65 5.08 4.20
N GLY A 64 -9.52 5.55 3.71
CA GLY A 64 -8.44 4.70 3.23
C GLY A 64 -7.17 5.49 2.99
N TYR A 65 -6.06 4.78 2.85
CA TYR A 65 -4.80 5.36 2.44
C TYR A 65 -3.98 4.37 1.60
N VAL A 66 -3.03 4.90 0.85
CA VAL A 66 -2.02 4.12 0.13
C VAL A 66 -0.65 4.77 0.27
N LEU A 67 0.37 3.94 0.41
CA LEU A 67 1.77 4.35 0.34
C LEU A 67 2.38 3.80 -0.94
N LEU A 68 2.82 4.69 -1.83
CA LEU A 68 3.36 4.37 -3.14
C LEU A 68 4.82 4.81 -3.22
N LYS A 69 5.68 3.95 -3.76
CA LYS A 69 7.08 4.29 -4.05
C LYS A 69 7.37 4.03 -5.53
N ILE A 70 8.17 4.88 -6.12
CA ILE A 70 8.66 4.68 -7.50
C ILE A 70 10.09 4.16 -7.42
N ARG A 71 10.36 3.10 -8.18
CA ARG A 71 11.67 2.50 -8.30
C ARG A 71 12.04 2.34 -9.77
N ASP A 72 13.19 2.86 -10.14
CA ASP A 72 13.78 2.61 -11.45
C ASP A 72 14.62 1.32 -11.37
N SER A 73 14.25 0.32 -12.18
CA SER A 73 14.97 -0.94 -12.31
C SER A 73 15.91 -0.82 -13.50
N GLN A 74 17.20 -0.73 -13.22
CA GLN A 74 18.27 -0.61 -14.21
C GLN A 74 19.55 -1.26 -13.71
N GLY A 75 20.40 -1.69 -14.63
CA GLY A 75 21.64 -2.36 -14.29
C GLY A 75 22.07 -3.35 -15.38
N ILE A 76 23.23 -3.98 -15.18
CA ILE A 76 23.77 -4.97 -16.11
C ILE A 76 22.80 -6.16 -16.21
N GLY A 77 22.37 -6.49 -17.42
CA GLY A 77 21.46 -7.62 -17.68
C GLY A 77 19.99 -7.32 -17.35
N LEU A 78 19.65 -6.10 -16.98
CA LEU A 78 18.28 -5.69 -16.70
C LEU A 78 17.72 -4.80 -17.81
N VAL A 79 16.45 -4.98 -18.10
CA VAL A 79 15.70 -4.02 -18.92
C VAL A 79 15.36 -2.81 -18.05
N ASN A 80 15.62 -1.61 -18.58
CA ASN A 80 15.26 -0.38 -17.88
C ASN A 80 13.74 -0.26 -17.74
N ARG A 81 13.25 -0.21 -16.49
CA ARG A 81 11.84 -0.09 -16.18
C ARG A 81 11.63 0.88 -15.03
N ARG A 82 10.54 1.60 -15.09
CA ARG A 82 10.04 2.38 -13.96
C ARG A 82 8.86 1.66 -13.35
N VAL A 83 8.96 1.36 -12.07
CA VAL A 83 8.00 0.52 -11.36
C VAL A 83 7.38 1.32 -10.21
N MET A 84 6.06 1.33 -10.15
CA MET A 84 5.35 1.81 -8.97
C MET A 84 5.12 0.65 -8.02
N VAL A 85 5.60 0.78 -6.79
CA VAL A 85 5.43 -0.21 -5.73
C VAL A 85 4.37 0.27 -4.76
N LEU A 86 3.29 -0.48 -4.66
CA LEU A 86 2.28 -0.32 -3.63
C LEU A 86 2.77 -0.99 -2.35
N GLN A 87 3.26 -0.17 -1.41
CA GLN A 87 3.82 -0.67 -0.15
C GLN A 87 2.76 -0.92 0.90
N GLU A 88 1.78 -0.02 1.00
CA GLU A 88 0.68 -0.13 1.95
C GLU A 88 -0.63 0.30 1.28
N ILE A 89 -1.70 -0.39 1.59
CA ILE A 89 -3.06 -0.02 1.23
C ILE A 89 -4.01 -0.45 2.35
N CYS A 90 -4.91 0.43 2.70
CA CYS A 90 -5.97 0.13 3.64
C CYS A 90 -7.27 0.81 3.23
N VAL A 91 -8.37 0.08 3.34
CA VAL A 91 -9.72 0.61 3.41
C VAL A 91 -10.22 0.39 4.83
N GLU A 92 -10.90 1.39 5.40
CA GLU A 92 -11.55 1.31 6.70
C GLU A 92 -12.34 0.00 6.83
N GLU A 93 -12.14 -0.73 7.90
CA GLU A 93 -12.68 -2.08 8.08
C GLU A 93 -14.20 -2.15 7.85
N SER A 94 -14.94 -1.19 8.41
CA SER A 94 -16.40 -1.12 8.27
C SER A 94 -16.89 -0.82 6.84
N LEU A 95 -16.00 -0.39 5.95
CA LEU A 95 -16.30 -0.02 4.57
C LEU A 95 -15.72 -1.00 3.54
N ARG A 96 -15.13 -2.10 3.97
CA ARG A 96 -14.62 -3.14 3.07
C ARG A 96 -15.77 -3.84 2.33
N ASN A 97 -15.44 -4.45 1.19
CA ASN A 97 -16.40 -5.15 0.32
C ASN A 97 -17.51 -4.27 -0.29
N GLN A 98 -17.33 -2.95 -0.26
CA GLN A 98 -18.25 -1.97 -0.85
C GLN A 98 -17.71 -1.32 -2.14
N GLY A 99 -16.60 -1.82 -2.67
CA GLY A 99 -16.01 -1.33 -3.93
C GLY A 99 -14.89 -0.30 -3.77
N PHE A 100 -14.71 0.32 -2.61
CA PHE A 100 -13.70 1.37 -2.40
C PHE A 100 -12.28 0.92 -2.72
N GLY A 101 -11.91 -0.30 -2.33
CA GLY A 101 -10.59 -0.85 -2.66
C GLY A 101 -10.35 -0.95 -4.16
N LYS A 102 -11.37 -1.34 -4.93
CA LYS A 102 -11.29 -1.41 -6.40
C LYS A 102 -11.12 -0.03 -7.02
N GLU A 103 -11.83 0.97 -6.53
CA GLU A 103 -11.69 2.35 -6.99
C GLU A 103 -10.28 2.89 -6.66
N MET A 104 -9.77 2.62 -5.46
CA MET A 104 -8.41 3.01 -5.07
C MET A 104 -7.37 2.36 -5.99
N VAL A 105 -7.49 1.08 -6.32
CA VAL A 105 -6.56 0.39 -7.26
C VAL A 105 -6.65 0.99 -8.67
N ALA A 106 -7.84 1.37 -9.12
CA ALA A 106 -7.99 2.06 -10.41
C ALA A 106 -7.27 3.42 -10.43
N ASP A 107 -7.39 4.19 -9.34
CA ASP A 107 -6.67 5.46 -9.19
C ASP A 107 -5.15 5.26 -9.13
N ILE A 108 -4.67 4.23 -8.42
CA ILE A 108 -3.24 3.88 -8.37
C ILE A 108 -2.73 3.53 -9.78
N HIS A 109 -3.50 2.77 -10.55
CA HIS A 109 -3.15 2.46 -11.94
C HIS A 109 -3.07 3.73 -12.81
N ALA A 110 -4.01 4.67 -12.63
CA ALA A 110 -3.96 5.96 -13.33
C ALA A 110 -2.73 6.78 -12.91
N LEU A 111 -2.37 6.81 -11.62
CA LEU A 111 -1.15 7.44 -11.12
C LEU A 111 0.10 6.80 -11.73
N ALA A 112 0.17 5.46 -11.78
CA ALA A 112 1.29 4.76 -12.37
C ALA A 112 1.51 5.17 -13.83
N ARG A 113 0.44 5.30 -14.61
CA ARG A 113 0.51 5.80 -15.99
C ARG A 113 0.98 7.26 -16.06
N ALA A 114 0.46 8.12 -15.19
CA ALA A 114 0.86 9.54 -15.13
C ALA A 114 2.35 9.69 -14.79
N PHE A 115 2.90 8.84 -13.94
CA PHE A 115 4.31 8.77 -13.60
C PHE A 115 5.17 7.99 -14.60
N ARG A 116 4.58 7.55 -15.73
CA ARG A 116 5.26 6.76 -16.78
C ARG A 116 5.85 5.45 -16.26
N CYS A 117 5.22 4.84 -15.28
CA CYS A 117 5.59 3.51 -14.83
C CYS A 117 5.11 2.46 -15.84
N THR A 118 5.92 1.44 -16.05
CA THR A 118 5.58 0.30 -16.91
C THR A 118 4.84 -0.79 -16.14
N ASP A 119 5.07 -0.84 -14.82
CA ASP A 119 4.53 -1.89 -13.95
C ASP A 119 4.05 -1.28 -12.63
N LEU A 120 3.04 -1.93 -12.07
CA LEU A 120 2.57 -1.75 -10.71
C LEU A 120 2.83 -3.06 -9.95
N GLN A 121 3.55 -2.99 -8.84
CA GLN A 121 3.95 -4.16 -8.05
C GLN A 121 3.50 -4.01 -6.60
N LEU A 122 3.20 -5.14 -5.97
CA LEU A 122 2.92 -5.23 -4.54
C LEU A 122 3.40 -6.57 -3.98
N GLY A 123 3.58 -6.62 -2.67
CA GLY A 123 3.76 -7.85 -1.92
C GLY A 123 2.51 -8.17 -1.12
N VAL A 124 2.15 -9.45 -1.06
CA VAL A 124 1.04 -9.94 -0.25
C VAL A 124 1.40 -11.29 0.34
N TYR A 125 1.10 -11.51 1.61
CA TYR A 125 1.29 -12.80 2.24
C TYR A 125 0.25 -13.80 1.74
N PRO A 126 0.64 -15.06 1.44
CA PRO A 126 -0.30 -16.08 0.96
C PRO A 126 -1.41 -16.40 1.95
N GLN A 127 -1.20 -16.17 3.26
CA GLN A 127 -2.23 -16.33 4.29
C GLN A 127 -3.39 -15.34 4.11
N ASN A 128 -3.16 -14.22 3.42
CA ASN A 128 -4.19 -13.23 3.10
C ASN A 128 -4.91 -13.60 1.82
N ASP A 129 -5.67 -14.70 1.82
CA ASP A 129 -6.40 -15.21 0.66
C ASP A 129 -7.35 -14.18 0.06
N GLU A 130 -8.00 -13.37 0.90
CA GLU A 130 -8.90 -12.29 0.45
C GLU A 130 -8.15 -11.26 -0.39
N ALA A 131 -6.99 -10.79 0.08
CA ALA A 131 -6.20 -9.82 -0.65
C ALA A 131 -5.63 -10.39 -1.95
N VAL A 132 -5.13 -11.64 -1.93
CA VAL A 132 -4.66 -12.32 -3.15
C VAL A 132 -5.78 -12.39 -4.18
N SER A 133 -6.96 -12.86 -3.79
CA SER A 133 -8.13 -12.94 -4.68
C SER A 133 -8.56 -11.56 -5.19
N PHE A 134 -8.56 -10.56 -4.30
CA PHE A 134 -8.89 -9.19 -4.66
C PHE A 134 -7.94 -8.62 -5.73
N TYR A 135 -6.62 -8.77 -5.53
CA TYR A 135 -5.63 -8.26 -6.49
C TYR A 135 -5.70 -9.01 -7.83
N GLN A 136 -5.93 -10.31 -7.81
CA GLN A 136 -6.13 -11.09 -9.04
C GLN A 136 -7.36 -10.60 -9.83
N LYS A 137 -8.46 -10.28 -9.15
CA LYS A 137 -9.66 -9.66 -9.77
C LYS A 137 -9.38 -8.25 -10.31
N CYS A 138 -8.39 -7.55 -9.75
CA CYS A 138 -7.91 -6.26 -10.26
C CYS A 138 -6.88 -6.40 -11.40
N GLY A 139 -6.58 -7.62 -11.86
CA GLY A 139 -5.68 -7.88 -12.98
C GLY A 139 -4.23 -8.11 -12.60
N PHE A 140 -3.90 -8.23 -11.31
CA PHE A 140 -2.55 -8.61 -10.88
C PHE A 140 -2.31 -10.11 -11.10
N THR A 141 -1.07 -10.45 -11.43
CA THR A 141 -0.60 -11.84 -11.55
C THR A 141 0.60 -12.05 -10.62
N ILE A 142 0.80 -13.29 -10.19
CA ILE A 142 1.96 -13.64 -9.38
C ILE A 142 3.21 -13.48 -10.22
N ARG A 143 4.15 -12.67 -9.74
CA ARG A 143 5.41 -12.37 -10.40
C ARG A 143 6.58 -13.22 -9.89
N SER A 144 6.64 -13.40 -8.57
CA SER A 144 7.71 -14.12 -7.87
C SER A 144 7.20 -14.69 -6.57
N ILE A 145 7.95 -15.63 -6.02
CA ILE A 145 7.69 -16.23 -4.72
C ILE A 145 8.94 -16.05 -3.86
N GLU A 146 8.78 -15.51 -2.67
CA GLU A 146 9.82 -15.47 -1.65
C GLU A 146 9.71 -16.69 -0.75
N MET A 147 10.84 -17.32 -0.47
CA MET A 147 10.93 -18.50 0.39
C MET A 147 11.90 -18.23 1.53
N GLN A 148 11.61 -18.79 2.69
CA GLN A 148 12.40 -18.59 3.91
C GLN A 148 12.60 -19.92 4.62
N LYS A 149 13.77 -20.07 5.26
CA LYS A 149 14.10 -21.19 6.16
C LYS A 149 14.78 -20.63 7.41
N LYS A 150 14.28 -21.01 8.58
CA LYS A 150 15.02 -20.74 9.83
C LYS A 150 16.28 -21.59 9.90
N VAL A 151 17.35 -21.01 10.43
CA VAL A 151 18.65 -21.66 10.61
C VAL A 151 18.79 -22.15 12.04
#